data_3063a9b39362ddc104d5068f29857bf6
#
_entry.id   3063a9b39362ddc104d5068f29857bf6
#
_cell.length_a   1.000
_cell.length_b   1.000
_cell.length_c   1.000
_cell.angle_alpha   90.00
_cell.angle_beta   90.00
_cell.angle_gamma   90.00
#
_symmetry.space_group_name_H-M   'P 1'
#
loop_
_entity.id
_entity.type
_entity.pdbx_description
1 polymer ?
#
loop_
_entity_poly.entity_id
_entity_poly.type
_entity_poly.pdbx_seq_one_letter_code
_entity_poly.pdbx_strand_id
1 'polypeptide(L)'
;TDKSLSHTEKAAILDKEVAFNERLEELNLYDISEISTANDDQFISIKNSTWFKSAASGKRFASEPILSHSLNKLAFVFAVPVYDKDKNVVAVLNCTIGAEHLSNDIDDIIIGETGYCYILGTTGTIIAHKNFDLVNSQDNILNNAKTNKDFASLAKFMQQALSSTKSEVGFYEYKGESYIASYAK
;
A
#
# COMPACT_ATOMS: atom_id res chain seq x y z
N THR A 1 -3.49 -7.08 -24.48
CA THR A 1 -3.23 -5.71 -24.99
C THR A 1 -3.57 -5.69 -26.47
N ASP A 2 -4.59 -4.92 -26.84
CA ASP A 2 -4.90 -4.71 -28.25
C ASP A 2 -3.80 -3.83 -28.85
N LYS A 3 -3.02 -4.41 -29.77
CA LYS A 3 -1.92 -3.70 -30.47
C LYS A 3 -2.43 -2.69 -31.50
N SER A 4 -3.74 -2.68 -31.80
CA SER A 4 -4.36 -1.75 -32.74
C SER A 4 -4.60 -0.36 -32.13
N LEU A 5 -4.63 -0.26 -30.79
CA LEU A 5 -4.88 0.99 -30.09
C LEU A 5 -3.59 1.79 -29.94
N SER A 6 -3.66 3.08 -30.26
CA SER A 6 -2.60 4.06 -29.97
C SER A 6 -2.44 4.28 -28.46
N HIS A 7 -1.33 4.91 -28.06
CA HIS A 7 -1.10 5.30 -26.65
C HIS A 7 -2.22 6.20 -26.13
N THR A 8 -2.65 7.17 -26.92
CA THR A 8 -3.73 8.11 -26.55
C THR A 8 -5.06 7.38 -26.32
N GLU A 9 -5.39 6.40 -27.16
CA GLU A 9 -6.62 5.61 -26.99
C GLU A 9 -6.55 4.72 -25.74
N LYS A 10 -5.39 4.11 -25.46
CA LYS A 10 -5.18 3.35 -24.23
C LYS A 10 -5.29 4.24 -22.99
N ALA A 11 -4.66 5.41 -23.00
CA ALA A 11 -4.76 6.38 -21.90
C ALA A 11 -6.22 6.81 -21.67
N ALA A 12 -6.96 7.13 -22.72
CA ALA A 12 -8.37 7.52 -22.60
C ALA A 12 -9.28 6.40 -22.03
N ILE A 13 -8.92 5.15 -22.23
CA ILE A 13 -9.63 4.00 -21.62
C ILE A 13 -9.32 3.97 -20.11
N LEU A 14 -8.05 4.13 -19.72
CA LEU A 14 -7.63 4.11 -18.32
C LEU A 14 -8.22 5.30 -17.55
N ASP A 15 -8.25 6.49 -18.15
CA ASP A 15 -8.86 7.69 -17.57
C ASP A 15 -10.36 7.50 -17.28
N LYS A 16 -11.07 6.78 -18.16
CA LYS A 16 -12.47 6.41 -17.92
C LYS A 16 -12.64 5.45 -16.75
N GLU A 17 -11.73 4.49 -16.58
CA GLU A 17 -11.76 3.56 -15.45
C GLU A 17 -11.51 4.31 -14.13
N VAL A 18 -10.56 5.26 -14.12
CA VAL A 18 -10.32 6.13 -12.96
C VAL A 18 -11.57 6.96 -12.65
N ALA A 19 -12.17 7.58 -13.65
CA ALA A 19 -13.39 8.39 -13.46
C ALA A 19 -14.60 7.57 -12.99
N PHE A 20 -14.64 6.28 -13.27
CA PHE A 20 -15.73 5.39 -12.88
C PHE A 20 -15.54 4.76 -11.49
N ASN A 21 -14.31 4.69 -10.99
CA ASN A 21 -13.96 4.07 -9.71
C ASN A 21 -13.36 5.11 -8.77
N GLU A 22 -14.16 5.61 -7.84
CA GLU A 22 -13.79 6.67 -6.87
C GLU A 22 -12.57 6.32 -5.99
N ARG A 23 -12.17 5.06 -5.93
CA ARG A 23 -10.97 4.64 -5.19
C ARG A 23 -9.67 4.80 -5.98
N LEU A 24 -9.77 4.84 -7.32
CA LEU A 24 -8.60 4.99 -8.18
C LEU A 24 -8.23 6.47 -8.30
N GLU A 25 -7.01 6.80 -7.91
CA GLU A 25 -6.45 8.13 -8.12
C GLU A 25 -5.74 8.23 -9.47
N GLU A 26 -5.00 7.18 -9.80
CA GLU A 26 -4.25 7.09 -11.06
C GLU A 26 -4.24 5.64 -11.56
N LEU A 27 -4.29 5.50 -12.88
CA LEU A 27 -4.11 4.23 -13.57
C LEU A 27 -3.26 4.45 -14.82
N ASN A 28 -2.06 3.88 -14.83
CA ASN A 28 -1.08 4.12 -15.88
C ASN A 28 -0.59 2.81 -16.50
N LEU A 29 -0.38 2.82 -17.80
CA LEU A 29 0.23 1.71 -18.55
C LEU A 29 1.59 2.14 -19.08
N TYR A 30 2.63 1.42 -18.69
CA TYR A 30 4.01 1.67 -19.08
C TYR A 30 4.52 0.55 -19.99
N ASP A 31 4.78 0.85 -21.25
CA ASP A 31 5.41 -0.10 -22.17
C ASP A 31 6.88 -0.33 -21.78
N ILE A 32 7.28 -1.59 -21.68
CA ILE A 32 8.65 -1.94 -21.25
C ILE A 32 9.69 -1.44 -22.26
N SER A 33 9.39 -1.53 -23.56
CA SER A 33 10.34 -1.12 -24.60
C SER A 33 10.60 0.39 -24.57
N GLU A 34 9.55 1.19 -24.34
CA GLU A 34 9.66 2.65 -24.22
C GLU A 34 10.41 3.07 -22.97
N ILE A 35 10.00 2.52 -21.81
CA ILE A 35 10.66 2.82 -20.53
C ILE A 35 12.12 2.40 -20.52
N SER A 36 12.48 1.29 -21.16
CA SER A 36 13.86 0.79 -21.18
C SER A 36 14.81 1.66 -22.00
N THR A 37 14.30 2.35 -23.05
CA THR A 37 15.07 3.19 -23.96
C THR A 37 15.00 4.68 -23.64
N ALA A 38 14.08 5.09 -22.76
CA ALA A 38 13.90 6.49 -22.41
C ALA A 38 15.07 7.05 -21.59
N ASN A 39 15.44 8.29 -21.90
CA ASN A 39 16.49 9.05 -21.19
C ASN A 39 15.92 10.28 -20.46
N ASP A 40 14.61 10.39 -20.38
CA ASP A 40 13.90 11.41 -19.61
C ASP A 40 13.93 11.10 -18.11
N ASP A 41 14.10 12.10 -17.26
CA ASP A 41 14.23 11.93 -15.81
C ASP A 41 13.00 11.26 -15.20
N GLN A 42 11.80 11.52 -15.70
CA GLN A 42 10.57 10.90 -15.26
C GLN A 42 10.59 9.40 -15.55
N PHE A 43 10.93 8.99 -16.75
CA PHE A 43 11.02 7.58 -17.13
C PHE A 43 12.18 6.85 -16.44
N ILE A 44 13.31 7.54 -16.20
CA ILE A 44 14.40 7.00 -15.39
C ILE A 44 13.93 6.71 -13.97
N SER A 45 13.14 7.59 -13.37
CA SER A 45 12.54 7.38 -12.05
C SER A 45 11.59 6.16 -12.03
N ILE A 46 10.72 6.03 -13.03
CA ILE A 46 9.82 4.89 -13.20
C ILE A 46 10.62 3.59 -13.34
N LYS A 47 11.56 3.54 -14.26
CA LYS A 47 12.44 2.39 -14.51
C LYS A 47 13.17 1.93 -13.25
N ASN A 48 13.56 2.85 -12.37
CA ASN A 48 14.29 2.57 -11.15
C ASN A 48 13.39 2.21 -9.96
N SER A 49 12.09 2.46 -10.06
CA SER A 49 11.15 2.16 -8.97
C SER A 49 11.06 0.65 -8.69
N THR A 50 10.84 0.31 -7.42
CA THR A 50 10.71 -1.09 -6.99
C THR A 50 9.48 -1.74 -7.61
N TRP A 51 8.36 -1.00 -7.69
CA TRP A 51 7.12 -1.50 -8.26
C TRP A 51 7.25 -1.84 -9.76
N PHE A 52 7.93 -0.96 -10.53
CA PHE A 52 8.13 -1.23 -11.96
C PHE A 52 9.05 -2.44 -12.19
N LYS A 53 10.19 -2.50 -11.48
CA LYS A 53 11.13 -3.63 -11.57
C LYS A 53 10.48 -4.97 -11.21
N SER A 54 9.65 -4.98 -10.16
CA SER A 54 8.91 -6.18 -9.75
C SER A 54 7.93 -6.62 -10.86
N ALA A 55 7.09 -5.71 -11.33
CA ALA A 55 6.08 -6.04 -12.35
C ALA A 55 6.73 -6.39 -13.70
N ALA A 56 7.78 -5.69 -14.12
CA ALA A 56 8.54 -6.01 -15.33
C ALA A 56 9.21 -7.39 -15.28
N SER A 57 9.52 -7.89 -14.07
CA SER A 57 10.01 -9.27 -13.87
C SER A 57 8.90 -10.33 -13.79
N GLY A 58 7.64 -9.97 -14.04
CA GLY A 58 6.50 -10.88 -14.01
C GLY A 58 5.84 -11.06 -12.64
N LYS A 59 6.21 -10.26 -11.62
CA LYS A 59 5.67 -10.35 -10.27
C LYS A 59 4.70 -9.21 -9.99
N ARG A 60 3.57 -9.52 -9.34
CA ARG A 60 2.69 -8.47 -8.82
C ARG A 60 3.37 -7.74 -7.67
N PHE A 61 3.07 -6.46 -7.53
CA PHE A 61 3.61 -5.61 -6.47
C PHE A 61 2.48 -4.84 -5.78
N ALA A 62 2.59 -4.72 -4.47
CA ALA A 62 1.78 -3.83 -3.64
C ALA A 62 2.72 -3.13 -2.65
N SER A 63 2.64 -1.81 -2.54
CA SER A 63 3.39 -1.06 -1.54
C SER A 63 2.64 -0.98 -0.20
N GLU A 64 3.35 -0.66 0.88
CA GLU A 64 2.78 0.09 1.99
C GLU A 64 2.51 1.54 1.53
N PRO A 65 1.77 2.38 2.32
CA PRO A 65 1.57 3.77 1.93
C PRO A 65 2.89 4.51 1.77
N ILE A 66 3.06 5.12 0.62
CA ILE A 66 4.20 5.99 0.30
C ILE A 66 3.69 7.37 -0.10
N LEU A 67 4.52 8.39 0.09
CA LEU A 67 4.19 9.73 -0.39
C LEU A 67 4.18 9.72 -1.92
N SER A 68 3.01 9.86 -2.50
CA SER A 68 2.87 10.09 -3.94
C SER A 68 3.17 11.55 -4.24
N HIS A 69 4.21 11.80 -5.05
CA HIS A 69 4.56 13.16 -5.44
C HIS A 69 3.54 13.79 -6.39
N SER A 70 2.89 13.00 -7.24
CA SER A 70 1.84 13.47 -8.14
C SER A 70 0.58 13.90 -7.39
N LEU A 71 0.20 13.15 -6.34
CA LEU A 71 -1.00 13.40 -5.56
C LEU A 71 -0.74 14.28 -4.33
N ASN A 72 0.52 14.47 -3.94
CA ASN A 72 0.94 15.14 -2.70
C ASN A 72 0.25 14.58 -1.43
N LYS A 73 0.00 13.27 -1.39
CA LYS A 73 -0.58 12.54 -0.27
C LYS A 73 -0.03 11.12 -0.18
N LEU A 74 -0.27 10.46 0.96
CA LEU A 74 0.06 9.04 1.09
C LEU A 74 -0.88 8.19 0.22
N ALA A 75 -0.29 7.24 -0.49
CA ALA A 75 -1.02 6.33 -1.35
C ALA A 75 -0.38 4.95 -1.41
N PHE A 76 -1.20 3.94 -1.66
CA PHE A 76 -0.76 2.61 -2.06
C PHE A 76 -0.48 2.59 -3.56
N VAL A 77 0.61 1.94 -3.93
CA VAL A 77 0.97 1.68 -5.33
C VAL A 77 0.86 0.20 -5.60
N PHE A 78 0.04 -0.15 -6.57
CA PHE A 78 -0.08 -1.51 -7.08
C PHE A 78 0.48 -1.57 -8.49
N ALA A 79 1.20 -2.63 -8.82
CA ALA A 79 1.70 -2.83 -10.17
C ALA A 79 1.57 -4.30 -10.58
N VAL A 80 1.13 -4.52 -11.81
CA VAL A 80 0.96 -5.86 -12.36
C VAL A 80 1.58 -5.95 -13.75
N PRO A 81 2.16 -7.12 -14.09
CA PRO A 81 2.66 -7.36 -15.44
C PRO A 81 1.51 -7.51 -16.44
N VAL A 82 1.71 -6.98 -17.62
CA VAL A 82 0.84 -7.18 -18.79
C VAL A 82 1.59 -8.05 -19.79
N TYR A 83 0.95 -9.15 -20.21
CA TYR A 83 1.57 -10.17 -21.05
C TYR A 83 1.06 -10.10 -22.49
N ASP A 84 1.94 -10.47 -23.42
CA ASP A 84 1.55 -10.78 -24.80
C ASP A 84 1.01 -12.21 -24.95
N LYS A 85 0.75 -12.62 -26.19
CA LYS A 85 0.25 -13.98 -26.52
C LYS A 85 1.27 -15.07 -26.20
N ASP A 86 2.54 -14.73 -26.22
CA ASP A 86 3.67 -15.63 -25.99
C ASP A 86 4.10 -15.64 -24.51
N LYS A 87 3.32 -15.00 -23.63
CA LYS A 87 3.54 -14.85 -22.19
C LYS A 87 4.79 -14.03 -21.82
N ASN A 88 5.28 -13.18 -22.72
CA ASN A 88 6.30 -12.21 -22.37
C ASN A 88 5.66 -10.99 -21.70
N VAL A 89 6.31 -10.43 -20.72
CA VAL A 89 5.87 -9.17 -20.12
C VAL A 89 6.19 -8.04 -21.08
N VAL A 90 5.17 -7.35 -21.57
CA VAL A 90 5.30 -6.27 -22.56
C VAL A 90 5.02 -4.89 -21.99
N ALA A 91 4.25 -4.83 -20.91
CA ALA A 91 3.96 -3.58 -20.21
C ALA A 91 3.73 -3.83 -18.72
N VAL A 92 3.72 -2.75 -17.94
CA VAL A 92 3.35 -2.72 -16.54
C VAL A 92 2.13 -1.83 -16.40
N LEU A 93 1.05 -2.37 -15.83
CA LEU A 93 -0.10 -1.58 -15.39
C LEU A 93 0.13 -1.18 -13.94
N ASN A 94 0.12 0.11 -13.68
CA ASN A 94 0.26 0.71 -12.36
C ASN A 94 -1.06 1.35 -11.93
N CYS A 95 -1.41 1.19 -10.66
CA CYS A 95 -2.59 1.78 -10.03
C CYS A 95 -2.18 2.45 -8.73
N THR A 96 -2.69 3.64 -8.46
CA THR A 96 -2.48 4.39 -7.23
C THR A 96 -3.83 4.59 -6.53
N ILE A 97 -3.88 4.27 -5.23
CA ILE A 97 -5.08 4.38 -4.38
C ILE A 97 -4.68 5.18 -3.13
N GLY A 98 -5.45 6.20 -2.77
CA GLY A 98 -5.21 6.99 -1.56
C GLY A 98 -5.20 6.13 -0.29
N ALA A 99 -4.28 6.40 0.64
CA ALA A 99 -4.16 5.60 1.87
C ALA A 99 -5.40 5.73 2.78
N GLU A 100 -6.16 6.81 2.67
CA GLU A 100 -7.41 7.03 3.38
C GLU A 100 -8.47 5.98 3.09
N HIS A 101 -8.52 5.42 1.88
CA HIS A 101 -9.53 4.42 1.52
C HIS A 101 -9.47 3.17 2.37
N LEU A 102 -8.25 2.66 2.67
CA LEU A 102 -8.10 1.50 3.54
C LEU A 102 -8.49 1.81 4.99
N SER A 103 -8.23 3.03 5.46
CA SER A 103 -8.65 3.47 6.79
C SER A 103 -10.18 3.57 6.88
N ASN A 104 -10.82 4.11 5.86
CA ASN A 104 -12.28 4.21 5.78
C ASN A 104 -12.95 2.83 5.72
N ASP A 105 -12.33 1.84 5.05
CA ASP A 105 -12.86 0.48 4.96
C ASP A 105 -12.91 -0.26 6.31
N ILE A 106 -12.12 0.19 7.29
CA ILE A 106 -12.07 -0.43 8.62
C ILE A 106 -12.65 0.46 9.74
N ASP A 107 -13.04 1.69 9.45
CA ASP A 107 -13.48 2.67 10.46
C ASP A 107 -14.79 2.27 11.13
N ASP A 108 -15.69 1.59 10.41
CA ASP A 108 -16.96 1.09 10.92
C ASP A 108 -16.87 -0.27 11.64
N ILE A 109 -15.68 -0.88 11.71
CA ILE A 109 -15.46 -2.13 12.44
C ILE A 109 -15.36 -1.82 13.93
N ILE A 110 -16.47 -2.04 14.64
CA ILE A 110 -16.59 -1.85 16.08
C ILE A 110 -16.51 -3.22 16.79
N ILE A 111 -15.62 -3.33 17.78
CA ILE A 111 -15.43 -4.56 18.57
C ILE A 111 -15.86 -4.26 20.01
N GLY A 112 -16.99 -4.85 20.43
CA GLY A 112 -17.60 -4.51 21.71
C GLY A 112 -18.09 -3.07 21.75
N GLU A 113 -17.84 -2.36 22.85
CA GLU A 113 -18.28 -0.96 23.03
C GLU A 113 -17.25 0.07 22.58
N THR A 114 -15.95 -0.23 22.72
CA THR A 114 -14.87 0.75 22.50
C THR A 114 -13.75 0.24 21.59
N GLY A 115 -13.76 -1.05 21.27
CA GLY A 115 -12.72 -1.67 20.45
C GLY A 115 -12.84 -1.29 18.98
N TYR A 116 -11.73 -1.32 18.28
CA TYR A 116 -11.62 -0.98 16.86
C TYR A 116 -10.54 -1.82 16.19
N CYS A 117 -10.51 -1.78 14.87
CA CYS A 117 -9.51 -2.44 14.05
C CYS A 117 -8.48 -1.42 13.52
N TYR A 118 -7.26 -1.88 13.28
CA TYR A 118 -6.24 -1.16 12.53
C TYR A 118 -5.32 -2.14 11.82
N ILE A 119 -4.59 -1.67 10.82
CA ILE A 119 -3.70 -2.51 10.01
C ILE A 119 -2.26 -2.01 10.16
N LEU A 120 -1.37 -2.98 10.36
CA LEU A 120 0.07 -2.75 10.41
C LEU A 120 0.72 -3.20 9.11
N GLY A 121 1.66 -2.41 8.63
CA GLY A 121 2.62 -2.83 7.64
C GLY A 121 3.64 -3.82 8.22
N THR A 122 4.45 -4.39 7.36
CA THR A 122 5.43 -5.43 7.70
C THR A 122 6.52 -4.98 8.67
N THR A 123 6.74 -3.67 8.76
CA THR A 123 7.73 -3.04 9.65
C THR A 123 7.15 -2.51 10.96
N GLY A 124 5.83 -2.71 11.19
CA GLY A 124 5.12 -2.20 12.36
C GLY A 124 4.63 -0.75 12.24
N THR A 125 4.66 -0.19 11.02
CA THR A 125 4.06 1.11 10.72
C THR A 125 2.55 0.95 10.60
N ILE A 126 1.79 1.88 11.14
CA ILE A 126 0.32 1.91 11.00
C ILE A 126 -0.02 2.32 9.57
N ILE A 127 -0.70 1.44 8.82
CA ILE A 127 -1.07 1.67 7.41
C ILE A 127 -2.56 1.89 7.20
N ALA A 128 -3.39 1.55 8.18
CA ALA A 128 -4.81 1.93 8.24
C ALA A 128 -5.25 2.04 9.71
N HIS A 129 -5.99 3.09 10.04
CA HIS A 129 -6.47 3.36 11.41
C HIS A 129 -7.62 4.37 11.36
N LYS A 130 -8.61 4.26 12.28
CA LYS A 130 -9.70 5.23 12.44
C LYS A 130 -9.22 6.68 12.70
N ASN A 131 -8.10 6.84 13.40
CA ASN A 131 -7.39 8.11 13.45
C ASN A 131 -6.36 8.15 12.32
N PHE A 132 -6.73 8.81 11.21
CA PHE A 132 -5.89 8.87 10.02
C PHE A 132 -4.58 9.65 10.21
N ASP A 133 -4.48 10.51 11.23
CA ASP A 133 -3.21 11.22 11.53
C ASP A 133 -2.07 10.26 11.84
N LEU A 134 -2.37 9.08 12.44
CA LEU A 134 -1.37 8.05 12.70
C LEU A 134 -0.85 7.41 11.40
N VAL A 135 -1.71 7.26 10.41
CA VAL A 135 -1.31 6.79 9.07
C VAL A 135 -0.52 7.88 8.36
N ASN A 136 -1.02 9.10 8.38
CA ASN A 136 -0.40 10.24 7.69
C ASN A 136 0.99 10.59 8.24
N SER A 137 1.19 10.44 9.54
CA SER A 137 2.51 10.58 10.18
C SER A 137 3.41 9.35 10.04
N GLN A 138 2.90 8.27 9.41
CA GLN A 138 3.57 6.96 9.33
C GLN A 138 4.01 6.46 10.71
N ASP A 139 3.12 6.58 11.71
CA ASP A 139 3.42 6.23 13.09
C ASP A 139 3.85 4.75 13.19
N ASN A 140 4.96 4.52 13.89
CA ASN A 140 5.55 3.19 14.04
C ASN A 140 5.77 2.87 15.51
N ILE A 141 4.94 2.00 16.05
CA ILE A 141 4.91 1.64 17.45
C ILE A 141 6.22 1.00 17.92
N LEU A 142 6.88 0.21 17.06
CA LEU A 142 8.16 -0.41 17.39
C LEU A 142 9.27 0.64 17.53
N ASN A 143 9.21 1.71 16.75
CA ASN A 143 10.14 2.84 16.88
C ASN A 143 9.82 3.69 18.10
N ASN A 144 8.55 3.95 18.37
CA ASN A 144 8.12 4.70 19.55
C ASN A 144 8.58 4.05 20.85
N ALA A 145 8.54 2.72 20.92
CA ALA A 145 8.99 1.96 22.09
C ALA A 145 10.50 2.10 22.39
N LYS A 146 11.32 2.53 21.42
CA LYS A 146 12.76 2.75 21.64
C LYS A 146 13.03 3.96 22.55
N THR A 147 12.12 4.92 22.55
CA THR A 147 12.27 6.19 23.28
C THR A 147 11.22 6.42 24.35
N ASN A 148 10.08 5.72 24.28
CA ASN A 148 8.98 5.85 25.24
C ASN A 148 8.55 4.48 25.78
N LYS A 149 8.75 4.29 27.11
CA LYS A 149 8.44 3.04 27.80
C LYS A 149 6.96 2.67 27.82
N ASP A 150 6.07 3.63 27.66
CA ASP A 150 4.62 3.38 27.61
C ASP A 150 4.23 2.47 26.43
N PHE A 151 5.04 2.45 25.40
CA PHE A 151 4.84 1.58 24.23
C PHE A 151 5.46 0.18 24.38
N ALA A 152 6.23 -0.11 25.44
CA ALA A 152 7.02 -1.33 25.51
C ALA A 152 6.17 -2.62 25.45
N SER A 153 5.07 -2.66 26.21
CA SER A 153 4.16 -3.83 26.21
C SER A 153 3.42 -4.00 24.88
N LEU A 154 2.89 -2.89 24.35
CA LEU A 154 2.24 -2.87 23.04
C LEU A 154 3.20 -3.28 21.92
N ALA A 155 4.44 -2.77 21.92
CA ALA A 155 5.44 -3.13 20.92
C ALA A 155 5.81 -4.62 20.97
N LYS A 156 5.91 -5.21 22.16
CA LYS A 156 6.12 -6.65 22.33
C LYS A 156 4.99 -7.47 21.72
N PHE A 157 3.74 -7.08 21.98
CA PHE A 157 2.56 -7.73 21.39
C PHE A 157 2.59 -7.60 19.85
N MET A 158 2.91 -6.43 19.32
CA MET A 158 3.00 -6.22 17.86
C MET A 158 4.14 -7.00 17.21
N GLN A 159 5.31 -7.11 17.84
CA GLN A 159 6.40 -7.96 17.35
C GLN A 159 5.96 -9.42 17.25
N GLN A 160 5.22 -9.91 18.24
CA GLN A 160 4.63 -11.24 18.21
C GLN A 160 3.66 -11.38 17.04
N ALA A 161 2.75 -10.42 16.86
CA ALA A 161 1.80 -10.39 15.75
C ALA A 161 2.49 -10.42 14.39
N LEU A 162 3.52 -9.58 14.18
CA LEU A 162 4.27 -9.50 12.92
C LEU A 162 5.06 -10.77 12.60
N SER A 163 5.54 -11.49 13.62
CA SER A 163 6.31 -12.73 13.46
C SER A 163 5.45 -13.99 13.39
N SER A 164 4.21 -13.95 13.86
CA SER A 164 3.30 -15.10 13.89
C SER A 164 2.77 -15.42 12.49
N THR A 165 2.50 -16.70 12.27
CA THR A 165 1.77 -17.20 11.08
C THR A 165 0.33 -17.60 11.40
N LYS A 166 -0.11 -17.40 12.65
CA LYS A 166 -1.43 -17.77 13.15
C LYS A 166 -2.12 -16.56 13.76
N SER A 167 -3.44 -16.58 13.73
CA SER A 167 -4.25 -15.63 14.50
C SER A 167 -4.21 -15.98 15.98
N GLU A 168 -3.97 -15.00 16.83
CA GLU A 168 -3.92 -15.18 18.28
C GLU A 168 -4.58 -14.01 18.99
N VAL A 169 -4.95 -14.23 20.26
CA VAL A 169 -5.46 -13.20 21.18
C VAL A 169 -4.43 -13.03 22.28
N GLY A 170 -4.21 -11.79 22.70
CA GLY A 170 -3.30 -11.49 23.78
C GLY A 170 -3.65 -10.20 24.51
N PHE A 171 -2.83 -9.87 25.49
CA PHE A 171 -3.01 -8.70 26.35
C PHE A 171 -1.76 -7.84 26.28
N TYR A 172 -1.95 -6.53 26.38
CA TYR A 172 -0.86 -5.58 26.55
C TYR A 172 -1.29 -4.40 27.41
N GLU A 173 -0.34 -3.70 27.96
CA GLU A 173 -0.52 -2.42 28.66
C GLU A 173 -0.09 -1.26 27.79
N TYR A 174 -0.85 -0.18 27.81
CA TYR A 174 -0.53 1.06 27.13
C TYR A 174 -1.04 2.25 27.93
N LYS A 175 -0.14 3.17 28.27
CA LYS A 175 -0.43 4.36 29.09
C LYS A 175 -1.16 4.04 30.41
N GLY A 176 -0.79 2.92 31.04
CA GLY A 176 -1.35 2.50 32.33
C GLY A 176 -2.69 1.77 32.27
N GLU A 177 -3.22 1.53 31.08
CA GLU A 177 -4.44 0.77 30.87
C GLU A 177 -4.15 -0.60 30.26
N SER A 178 -4.95 -1.60 30.60
CA SER A 178 -4.86 -2.96 30.06
C SER A 178 -5.79 -3.14 28.87
N TYR A 179 -5.27 -3.74 27.82
CA TYR A 179 -5.99 -4.00 26.57
C TYR A 179 -5.97 -5.49 26.23
N ILE A 180 -7.06 -5.96 25.66
CA ILE A 180 -7.14 -7.24 24.96
C ILE A 180 -7.16 -6.96 23.46
N ALA A 181 -6.38 -7.70 22.69
CA ALA A 181 -6.37 -7.58 21.24
C ALA A 181 -6.16 -8.94 20.57
N SER A 182 -6.62 -9.04 19.34
CA SER A 182 -6.35 -10.17 18.47
C SER A 182 -5.68 -9.68 17.18
N TYR A 183 -4.90 -10.54 16.56
CA TYR A 183 -4.31 -10.29 15.26
C TYR A 183 -4.53 -11.47 14.32
N ALA A 184 -4.59 -11.15 13.03
CA ALA A 184 -4.62 -12.09 11.92
C ALA A 184 -3.70 -11.60 10.79
N LYS A 185 -3.24 -12.54 9.95
CA LYS A 185 -2.49 -12.28 8.71
C LYS A 185 -3.32 -12.67 7.51
#